data_9432af65f12cef1c54b123b45bd4100f
#
_entry.id   9432af65f12cef1c54b123b45bd4100f
#
_cell.length_a   1.000
_cell.length_b   1.000
_cell.length_c   1.000
_cell.angle_alpha   90.00
_cell.angle_beta   90.00
_cell.angle_gamma   90.00
#
_symmetry.space_group_name_H-M   'P 1'
#
loop_
_entity.id
_entity.type
_entity.pdbx_description
1 polymer ?
#
loop_
_entity_poly.entity_id
_entity_poly.type
_entity_poly.pdbx_seq_one_letter_code
_entity_poly.pdbx_strand_id
1 'polypeptide(L)'
;MTLEYSISAGHPFCMGVMSQTNGIHIAMPFPESEGKECGMLLYKAGHELARIVFPECYKMGEVYVLFINMQMEADYTYLFFCGEEQFTDPYAHIIRGREKWGRRKEDRPRAAFAEDTFDWEDDMPLRIPYEDSVFYSLHVRGFTKHASSQVSARGTFAGLAEKIPYLQQLGITAIECMPVYEFDEIIPNPAYQESLKLRDNGQAAYLEEPAWKQRINYWGFGDGETYYMATKAAYAKDPQHADRELKLLIRQLHKNGIEIILQMYFSPRYTQGYIREVLRYWVSCYHVDGFHLFGTDIPMRLLGTDPYLKHTKLIHENPEADAVYKGKKIPYYRNLACYGDAFRYDARRFLKGDEGMLSVMAEHMRQNSSLEGVINHITDYRGFTLSDLVSYDRKHNEE
;
A
#
# COMPACT_ATOMS: atom_id res chain seq x y z
N MET A 1 -20.33 -4.37 -31.62
CA MET A 1 -20.82 -5.68 -31.09
C MET A 1 -21.62 -5.39 -29.85
N THR A 2 -22.80 -5.95 -29.71
CA THR A 2 -23.58 -5.81 -28.47
C THR A 2 -23.11 -6.88 -27.51
N LEU A 3 -22.74 -6.49 -26.29
CA LEU A 3 -22.33 -7.44 -25.25
C LEU A 3 -23.56 -8.25 -24.81
N GLU A 4 -23.47 -9.58 -24.86
CA GLU A 4 -24.48 -10.47 -24.29
C GLU A 4 -24.13 -10.78 -22.84
N TYR A 5 -25.04 -10.49 -21.91
CA TYR A 5 -24.86 -10.78 -20.50
C TYR A 5 -26.18 -11.10 -19.81
N SER A 6 -26.11 -11.77 -18.66
CA SER A 6 -27.25 -11.95 -17.76
C SER A 6 -26.82 -11.71 -16.31
N ILE A 7 -27.75 -11.28 -15.46
CA ILE A 7 -27.49 -10.98 -14.05
C ILE A 7 -28.23 -11.98 -13.18
N SER A 8 -27.58 -12.50 -12.15
CA SER A 8 -28.13 -13.38 -11.14
C SER A 8 -27.63 -13.01 -9.74
N ALA A 9 -28.14 -13.67 -8.70
CA ALA A 9 -27.66 -13.49 -7.34
C ALA A 9 -26.20 -13.90 -7.20
N GLY A 10 -25.43 -13.10 -6.45
CA GLY A 10 -24.03 -13.36 -6.10
C GLY A 10 -23.86 -13.92 -4.68
N HIS A 11 -22.62 -13.96 -4.21
CA HIS A 11 -22.24 -14.39 -2.86
C HIS A 11 -21.73 -13.20 -2.04
N PRO A 12 -22.24 -12.95 -0.82
CA PRO A 12 -21.96 -11.73 -0.05
C PRO A 12 -20.60 -11.76 0.70
N PHE A 13 -19.78 -12.80 0.54
CA PHE A 13 -18.64 -13.03 1.42
C PHE A 13 -17.34 -12.35 1.05
N CYS A 14 -17.21 -11.86 -0.19
CA CYS A 14 -15.99 -11.19 -0.65
C CYS A 14 -16.36 -9.86 -1.29
N MET A 15 -15.91 -8.76 -0.69
CA MET A 15 -16.11 -7.43 -1.24
C MET A 15 -15.24 -7.20 -2.47
N GLY A 16 -15.72 -6.36 -3.40
CA GLY A 16 -15.07 -6.05 -4.66
C GLY A 16 -15.56 -6.89 -5.83
N VAL A 17 -14.73 -6.97 -6.87
CA VAL A 17 -15.02 -7.69 -8.11
C VAL A 17 -14.07 -8.89 -8.24
N MET A 18 -14.63 -10.06 -8.45
CA MET A 18 -13.87 -11.29 -8.69
C MET A 18 -14.20 -11.89 -10.05
N SER A 19 -13.16 -12.10 -10.86
CA SER A 19 -13.29 -12.79 -12.14
C SER A 19 -13.45 -14.29 -11.94
N GLN A 20 -14.35 -14.89 -12.72
CA GLN A 20 -14.58 -16.33 -12.78
C GLN A 20 -14.64 -16.76 -14.25
N THR A 21 -14.57 -18.06 -14.51
CA THR A 21 -14.51 -18.61 -15.87
C THR A 21 -15.66 -18.16 -16.77
N ASN A 22 -16.85 -17.94 -16.21
CA ASN A 22 -18.07 -17.62 -16.95
C ASN A 22 -18.65 -16.25 -16.61
N GLY A 23 -17.86 -15.35 -15.99
CA GLY A 23 -18.34 -14.01 -15.66
C GLY A 23 -17.64 -13.38 -14.48
N ILE A 24 -18.31 -12.43 -13.86
CA ILE A 24 -17.79 -11.68 -12.73
C ILE A 24 -18.77 -11.69 -11.55
N HIS A 25 -18.23 -11.92 -10.38
CA HIS A 25 -18.93 -11.75 -9.12
C HIS A 25 -18.66 -10.35 -8.58
N ILE A 26 -19.68 -9.69 -8.09
CA ILE A 26 -19.62 -8.33 -7.54
C ILE A 26 -20.28 -8.33 -6.16
N ALA A 27 -19.55 -7.84 -5.16
CA ALA A 27 -20.09 -7.44 -3.86
C ALA A 27 -19.54 -6.05 -3.54
N MET A 28 -20.32 -5.01 -3.81
CA MET A 28 -19.84 -3.63 -3.79
C MET A 28 -20.77 -2.71 -3.03
N PRO A 29 -20.29 -1.94 -2.03
CA PRO A 29 -21.07 -0.93 -1.33
C PRO A 29 -21.28 0.30 -2.22
N PHE A 30 -22.52 0.78 -2.22
CA PHE A 30 -22.93 2.04 -2.84
C PHE A 30 -23.62 2.90 -1.79
N PRO A 31 -22.86 3.62 -0.96
CA PRO A 31 -23.42 4.54 0.01
C PRO A 31 -24.20 5.64 -0.72
N GLU A 32 -25.26 6.14 -0.10
CA GLU A 32 -26.12 7.21 -0.65
C GLU A 32 -26.74 6.90 -2.03
N SER A 33 -26.99 5.63 -2.32
CA SER A 33 -27.56 5.16 -3.60
C SER A 33 -29.09 5.19 -3.64
N GLU A 34 -29.76 5.67 -2.59
CA GLU A 34 -31.22 5.70 -2.53
C GLU A 34 -31.80 6.56 -3.67
N GLY A 35 -32.67 5.95 -4.47
CA GLY A 35 -33.28 6.61 -5.63
C GLY A 35 -32.35 6.88 -6.81
N LYS A 36 -31.11 6.38 -6.78
CA LYS A 36 -30.13 6.52 -7.87
C LYS A 36 -29.95 5.19 -8.60
N GLU A 37 -29.77 5.27 -9.90
CA GLU A 37 -29.35 4.13 -10.70
C GLU A 37 -27.86 3.85 -10.45
N CYS A 38 -27.51 2.63 -10.06
CA CYS A 38 -26.13 2.21 -9.81
C CYS A 38 -25.73 1.06 -10.73
N GLY A 39 -24.45 0.92 -11.01
CA GLY A 39 -23.99 -0.13 -11.88
C GLY A 39 -22.51 -0.05 -12.25
N MET A 40 -22.16 -0.76 -13.31
CA MET A 40 -20.81 -0.86 -13.85
C MET A 40 -20.76 -0.35 -15.29
N LEU A 41 -19.74 0.44 -15.60
CA LEU A 41 -19.32 0.79 -16.94
C LEU A 41 -18.18 -0.13 -17.35
N LEU A 42 -18.39 -0.92 -18.37
CA LEU A 42 -17.39 -1.82 -18.93
C LEU A 42 -16.72 -1.16 -20.15
N TYR A 43 -15.40 -1.24 -20.20
CA TYR A 43 -14.58 -0.67 -21.29
C TYR A 43 -13.75 -1.76 -21.96
N LYS A 44 -13.53 -1.59 -23.26
CA LYS A 44 -12.56 -2.37 -24.05
C LYS A 44 -11.70 -1.42 -24.87
N ALA A 45 -10.39 -1.60 -24.82
CA ALA A 45 -9.42 -0.74 -25.51
C ALA A 45 -9.64 0.77 -25.27
N GLY A 46 -10.11 1.14 -24.09
CA GLY A 46 -10.36 2.53 -23.68
C GLY A 46 -11.74 3.10 -24.06
N HIS A 47 -12.53 2.38 -24.88
CA HIS A 47 -13.88 2.78 -25.27
C HIS A 47 -14.94 2.08 -24.40
N GLU A 48 -15.99 2.80 -24.02
CA GLU A 48 -17.13 2.22 -23.32
C GLU A 48 -17.78 1.16 -24.19
N LEU A 49 -17.86 -0.07 -23.69
CA LEU A 49 -18.48 -1.21 -24.34
C LEU A 49 -19.94 -1.39 -23.89
N ALA A 50 -20.17 -1.27 -22.60
CA ALA A 50 -21.50 -1.46 -22.01
C ALA A 50 -21.68 -0.67 -20.71
N ARG A 51 -22.93 -0.22 -20.49
CA ARG A 51 -23.42 0.29 -19.20
C ARG A 51 -24.33 -0.76 -18.59
N ILE A 52 -23.92 -1.40 -17.51
CA ILE A 52 -24.62 -2.49 -16.84
C ILE A 52 -25.27 -1.95 -15.56
N VAL A 53 -26.59 -1.83 -15.56
CA VAL A 53 -27.36 -1.36 -14.40
C VAL A 53 -27.60 -2.53 -13.46
N PHE A 54 -27.42 -2.30 -12.16
CA PHE A 54 -27.62 -3.32 -11.12
C PHE A 54 -29.08 -3.30 -10.67
N PRO A 55 -29.81 -4.44 -10.80
CA PRO A 55 -31.17 -4.53 -10.32
C PRO A 55 -31.25 -4.40 -8.78
N GLU A 56 -32.17 -3.58 -8.28
CA GLU A 56 -32.36 -3.31 -6.85
C GLU A 56 -32.64 -4.59 -6.02
N CYS A 57 -33.20 -5.62 -6.66
CA CYS A 57 -33.46 -6.90 -5.98
C CYS A 57 -32.21 -7.65 -5.52
N TYR A 58 -31.01 -7.26 -5.98
CA TYR A 58 -29.72 -7.81 -5.55
C TYR A 58 -29.01 -6.92 -4.53
N LYS A 59 -29.67 -5.91 -3.99
CA LYS A 59 -29.13 -5.03 -2.98
C LYS A 59 -29.48 -5.50 -1.57
N MET A 60 -28.49 -5.57 -0.69
CA MET A 60 -28.61 -5.88 0.72
C MET A 60 -28.02 -4.74 1.55
N GLY A 61 -28.85 -3.96 2.21
CA GLY A 61 -28.42 -2.70 2.82
C GLY A 61 -27.88 -1.75 1.76
N GLU A 62 -26.62 -1.37 1.85
CA GLU A 62 -25.94 -0.53 0.86
C GLU A 62 -25.09 -1.34 -0.16
N VAL A 63 -25.10 -2.67 -0.08
CA VAL A 63 -24.23 -3.52 -0.89
C VAL A 63 -25.02 -4.21 -2.00
N TYR A 64 -24.60 -4.02 -3.24
CA TYR A 64 -25.06 -4.85 -4.35
C TYR A 64 -24.25 -6.15 -4.39
N VAL A 65 -24.96 -7.29 -4.39
CA VAL A 65 -24.36 -8.63 -4.44
C VAL A 65 -24.95 -9.40 -5.60
N LEU A 66 -24.20 -9.47 -6.69
CA LEU A 66 -24.70 -10.08 -7.93
C LEU A 66 -23.58 -10.79 -8.72
N PHE A 67 -23.99 -11.63 -9.64
CA PHE A 67 -23.12 -12.26 -10.61
C PHE A 67 -23.54 -11.85 -12.03
N ILE A 68 -22.59 -11.36 -12.80
CA ILE A 68 -22.79 -11.03 -14.22
C ILE A 68 -22.18 -12.17 -15.03
N ASN A 69 -23.04 -12.97 -15.64
CA ASN A 69 -22.63 -14.02 -16.57
C ASN A 69 -22.33 -13.38 -17.92
N MET A 70 -21.06 -13.46 -18.36
CA MET A 70 -20.59 -12.90 -19.61
C MET A 70 -19.25 -13.53 -20.02
N GLN A 71 -18.93 -13.47 -21.30
CA GLN A 71 -17.60 -13.87 -21.74
C GLN A 71 -16.57 -12.81 -21.36
N MET A 72 -15.54 -13.22 -20.60
CA MET A 72 -14.46 -12.35 -20.16
C MET A 72 -13.36 -12.25 -21.21
N GLU A 73 -12.79 -11.05 -21.36
CA GLU A 73 -11.62 -10.79 -22.17
C GLU A 73 -10.55 -10.05 -21.34
N ALA A 74 -9.28 -10.33 -21.62
CA ALA A 74 -8.16 -9.85 -20.80
C ALA A 74 -7.95 -8.33 -20.82
N ASP A 75 -8.43 -7.64 -21.84
CA ASP A 75 -8.31 -6.19 -22.00
C ASP A 75 -9.51 -5.40 -21.45
N TYR A 76 -10.46 -6.06 -20.80
CA TYR A 76 -11.58 -5.39 -20.16
C TYR A 76 -11.14 -4.61 -18.93
N THR A 77 -11.67 -3.38 -18.82
CA THR A 77 -11.54 -2.51 -17.65
C THR A 77 -12.90 -1.96 -17.26
N TYR A 78 -13.05 -1.51 -16.03
CA TYR A 78 -14.35 -1.02 -15.56
C TYR A 78 -14.25 0.16 -14.62
N LEU A 79 -15.37 0.87 -14.49
CA LEU A 79 -15.69 1.83 -13.44
C LEU A 79 -17.05 1.48 -12.87
N PHE A 80 -17.33 1.93 -11.66
CA PHE A 80 -18.66 1.95 -11.11
C PHE A 80 -19.32 3.32 -11.33
N PHE A 81 -20.65 3.35 -11.32
CA PHE A 81 -21.42 4.59 -11.31
C PHE A 81 -22.57 4.53 -10.32
N CYS A 82 -22.94 5.70 -9.78
CA CYS A 82 -24.13 5.91 -8.95
C CYS A 82 -24.76 7.25 -9.35
N GLY A 83 -25.88 7.20 -10.05
CA GLY A 83 -26.44 8.35 -10.74
C GLY A 83 -25.49 8.86 -11.84
N GLU A 84 -25.05 10.11 -11.72
CA GLU A 84 -24.09 10.72 -12.66
C GLU A 84 -22.63 10.55 -12.22
N GLU A 85 -22.41 10.18 -10.96
CA GLU A 85 -21.06 10.03 -10.42
C GLU A 85 -20.45 8.71 -10.86
N GLN A 86 -19.21 8.77 -11.36
CA GLN A 86 -18.39 7.59 -11.68
C GLN A 86 -17.24 7.49 -10.70
N PHE A 87 -16.87 6.28 -10.32
CA PHE A 87 -15.75 6.04 -9.42
C PHE A 87 -15.04 4.72 -9.75
N THR A 88 -13.77 4.67 -9.39
CA THR A 88 -12.95 3.46 -9.52
C THR A 88 -13.20 2.56 -8.32
N ASP A 89 -13.20 1.26 -8.53
CA ASP A 89 -13.41 0.26 -7.47
C ASP A 89 -12.34 0.40 -6.36
N PRO A 90 -12.72 0.72 -5.12
CA PRO A 90 -11.76 0.80 -4.01
C PRO A 90 -11.20 -0.57 -3.58
N TYR A 91 -11.82 -1.68 -4.01
CA TYR A 91 -11.35 -3.04 -3.79
C TYR A 91 -10.58 -3.61 -4.99
N ALA A 92 -10.32 -2.81 -6.03
CA ALA A 92 -9.65 -3.29 -7.23
C ALA A 92 -8.23 -3.81 -6.92
N HIS A 93 -7.89 -4.97 -7.49
CA HIS A 93 -6.57 -5.57 -7.39
C HIS A 93 -5.61 -5.06 -8.47
N ILE A 94 -6.13 -4.56 -9.58
CA ILE A 94 -5.37 -4.00 -10.70
C ILE A 94 -5.95 -2.65 -11.10
N ILE A 95 -5.10 -1.64 -11.20
CA ILE A 95 -5.45 -0.31 -11.68
C ILE A 95 -4.72 -0.04 -13.00
N ARG A 96 -5.46 0.44 -13.99
CA ARG A 96 -4.93 0.88 -15.27
C ARG A 96 -4.99 2.40 -15.37
N GLY A 97 -3.99 2.97 -16.06
CA GLY A 97 -3.89 4.41 -16.20
C GLY A 97 -2.84 5.05 -15.30
N ARG A 98 -2.13 4.27 -14.48
CA ARG A 98 -1.10 4.72 -13.53
C ARG A 98 0.29 4.11 -13.81
N GLU A 99 0.54 3.60 -15.02
CA GLU A 99 1.74 2.84 -15.37
C GLU A 99 3.03 3.67 -15.39
N LYS A 100 2.93 5.00 -15.45
CA LYS A 100 4.12 5.88 -15.57
C LYS A 100 4.21 6.83 -14.38
N TRP A 101 5.27 6.67 -13.61
CA TRP A 101 5.58 7.53 -12.46
C TRP A 101 5.68 9.01 -12.85
N GLY A 102 5.03 9.87 -12.06
CA GLY A 102 5.07 11.32 -12.20
C GLY A 102 4.33 11.85 -13.43
N ARG A 103 3.51 11.04 -14.08
CA ARG A 103 2.61 11.47 -15.16
C ARG A 103 1.17 11.48 -14.70
N ARG A 104 0.57 12.66 -14.67
CA ARG A 104 -0.88 12.78 -14.54
C ARG A 104 -1.51 12.36 -15.87
N LYS A 105 -2.48 11.45 -15.82
CA LYS A 105 -3.42 11.23 -16.93
C LYS A 105 -4.65 12.10 -16.69
N GLU A 106 -5.21 12.59 -17.77
CA GLU A 106 -6.46 13.37 -17.75
C GLU A 106 -7.64 12.48 -17.36
N ASP A 107 -7.58 11.20 -17.74
CA ASP A 107 -8.63 10.24 -17.47
C ASP A 107 -8.57 9.64 -16.06
N ARG A 108 -9.74 9.35 -15.51
CA ARG A 108 -9.88 8.58 -14.29
C ARG A 108 -9.25 7.18 -14.46
N PRO A 109 -8.45 6.69 -13.50
CA PRO A 109 -7.92 5.35 -13.56
C PRO A 109 -9.06 4.33 -13.50
N ARG A 110 -8.91 3.21 -14.21
CA ARG A 110 -9.90 2.14 -14.28
C ARG A 110 -9.40 0.91 -13.58
N ALA A 111 -10.33 0.21 -12.96
CA ALA A 111 -10.05 -1.12 -12.45
C ALA A 111 -10.00 -2.14 -13.59
N ALA A 112 -9.16 -3.17 -13.45
CA ALA A 112 -9.10 -4.31 -14.36
C ALA A 112 -9.33 -5.62 -13.61
N PHE A 113 -9.73 -6.64 -14.34
CA PHE A 113 -9.98 -7.95 -13.76
C PHE A 113 -8.66 -8.67 -13.49
N ALA A 114 -8.50 -9.16 -12.27
CA ALA A 114 -7.32 -9.91 -11.86
C ALA A 114 -7.54 -11.40 -12.11
N GLU A 115 -6.52 -12.06 -12.64
CA GLU A 115 -6.42 -13.51 -12.68
C GLU A 115 -5.40 -13.94 -11.62
N ASP A 116 -5.84 -14.64 -10.58
CA ASP A 116 -4.93 -15.14 -9.55
C ASP A 116 -4.43 -16.54 -9.93
N THR A 117 -3.43 -16.56 -10.79
CA THR A 117 -2.76 -17.79 -11.28
C THR A 117 -1.30 -17.86 -10.87
N PHE A 118 -0.89 -17.09 -9.85
CA PHE A 118 0.50 -17.06 -9.42
C PHE A 118 0.85 -18.33 -8.65
N ASP A 119 1.88 -19.05 -9.14
CA ASP A 119 2.43 -20.21 -8.46
C ASP A 119 3.47 -19.77 -7.40
N TRP A 120 3.13 -19.97 -6.15
CA TRP A 120 4.00 -19.70 -5.01
C TRP A 120 5.03 -20.80 -4.76
N GLU A 121 4.95 -21.91 -5.48
CA GLU A 121 5.80 -23.11 -5.27
C GLU A 121 5.71 -23.61 -3.80
N ASP A 122 6.86 -23.73 -3.12
CA ASP A 122 6.99 -24.15 -1.72
C ASP A 122 7.17 -22.94 -0.74
N ASP A 123 6.71 -21.76 -1.13
CA ASP A 123 6.86 -20.54 -0.32
C ASP A 123 6.15 -20.68 1.04
N MET A 124 6.87 -20.34 2.09
CA MET A 124 6.39 -20.38 3.48
C MET A 124 6.79 -19.13 4.25
N PRO A 125 5.91 -18.62 5.12
CA PRO A 125 6.24 -17.47 5.99
C PRO A 125 7.45 -17.78 6.87
N LEU A 126 8.43 -16.87 6.91
CA LEU A 126 9.69 -17.05 7.64
C LEU A 126 9.50 -16.96 9.15
N ARG A 127 8.61 -16.10 9.63
CA ARG A 127 8.28 -15.91 11.05
C ARG A 127 9.51 -15.63 11.92
N ILE A 128 10.40 -14.77 11.47
CA ILE A 128 11.60 -14.37 12.21
C ILE A 128 11.14 -13.56 13.44
N PRO A 129 11.52 -13.94 14.68
CA PRO A 129 11.15 -13.16 15.88
C PRO A 129 11.73 -11.74 15.82
N TYR A 130 11.12 -10.78 16.52
CA TYR A 130 11.64 -9.40 16.54
C TYR A 130 13.06 -9.30 17.08
N GLU A 131 13.42 -10.12 18.04
CA GLU A 131 14.77 -10.19 18.62
C GLU A 131 15.87 -10.62 17.63
N ASP A 132 15.50 -11.34 16.57
CA ASP A 132 16.40 -11.80 15.51
C ASP A 132 16.23 -10.96 14.21
N SER A 133 15.38 -9.93 14.25
CA SER A 133 15.07 -9.13 13.06
C SER A 133 15.99 -7.92 12.91
N VAL A 134 16.55 -7.75 11.72
CA VAL A 134 17.30 -6.56 11.29
C VAL A 134 16.55 -5.92 10.13
N PHE A 135 15.96 -4.76 10.38
CA PHE A 135 15.11 -4.06 9.41
C PHE A 135 15.91 -3.09 8.53
N TYR A 136 15.63 -3.08 7.24
CA TYR A 136 16.11 -2.08 6.29
C TYR A 136 14.92 -1.38 5.62
N SER A 137 14.66 -0.13 6.00
CA SER A 137 13.58 0.66 5.40
C SER A 137 14.02 1.25 4.07
N LEU A 138 13.22 1.06 3.02
CA LEU A 138 13.54 1.51 1.67
C LEU A 138 12.29 1.92 0.86
N HIS A 139 12.54 2.79 -0.11
CA HIS A 139 11.58 3.13 -1.16
C HIS A 139 11.93 2.35 -2.42
N VAL A 140 11.02 1.55 -2.97
CA VAL A 140 11.26 0.65 -4.12
C VAL A 140 11.95 1.39 -5.27
N ARG A 141 11.37 2.52 -5.69
CA ARG A 141 11.93 3.32 -6.77
C ARG A 141 13.25 4.01 -6.37
N GLY A 142 13.30 4.64 -5.19
CA GLY A 142 14.46 5.40 -4.72
C GLY A 142 15.70 4.54 -4.55
N PHE A 143 15.55 3.31 -4.05
CA PHE A 143 16.65 2.42 -3.72
C PHE A 143 17.53 2.03 -4.91
N THR A 144 16.94 1.88 -6.10
CA THR A 144 17.68 1.42 -7.28
C THR A 144 17.66 2.39 -8.47
N LYS A 145 17.02 3.54 -8.37
CA LYS A 145 16.84 4.47 -9.49
C LYS A 145 18.15 5.08 -9.98
N HIS A 146 19.06 5.43 -9.07
CA HIS A 146 20.33 6.04 -9.42
C HIS A 146 21.26 5.05 -10.15
N ALA A 147 22.10 5.57 -11.05
CA ALA A 147 23.00 4.75 -11.87
C ALA A 147 24.00 3.92 -11.05
N SER A 148 24.40 4.42 -9.87
CA SER A 148 25.32 3.71 -8.95
C SER A 148 24.74 2.41 -8.38
N SER A 149 23.43 2.18 -8.49
CA SER A 149 22.84 0.91 -8.09
C SER A 149 23.29 -0.27 -8.94
N GLN A 150 23.73 -0.01 -10.18
CA GLN A 150 24.22 -1.01 -11.14
C GLN A 150 23.24 -2.16 -11.45
N VAL A 151 21.92 -1.93 -11.24
CA VAL A 151 20.88 -2.90 -11.60
C VAL A 151 20.32 -2.64 -12.99
N SER A 152 19.79 -3.68 -13.63
CA SER A 152 19.24 -3.61 -14.98
C SER A 152 17.88 -2.90 -15.00
N ALA A 153 16.99 -3.23 -14.09
CA ALA A 153 15.63 -2.69 -13.98
C ALA A 153 15.53 -1.63 -12.88
N ARG A 154 16.13 -0.46 -13.10
CA ARG A 154 16.23 0.59 -12.08
C ARG A 154 14.89 1.15 -11.64
N GLY A 155 14.67 1.22 -10.33
CA GLY A 155 13.48 1.81 -9.73
C GLY A 155 12.25 0.93 -9.80
N THR A 156 12.44 -0.39 -9.94
CA THR A 156 11.36 -1.37 -10.02
C THR A 156 11.53 -2.51 -9.01
N PHE A 157 10.49 -3.32 -8.84
CA PHE A 157 10.54 -4.53 -8.02
C PHE A 157 11.61 -5.50 -8.51
N ALA A 158 11.75 -5.68 -9.83
CA ALA A 158 12.81 -6.51 -10.41
C ALA A 158 14.20 -5.96 -10.09
N GLY A 159 14.39 -4.64 -10.13
CA GLY A 159 15.64 -4.02 -9.72
C GLY A 159 15.96 -4.17 -8.24
N LEU A 160 14.93 -4.18 -7.38
CA LEU A 160 15.09 -4.48 -5.96
C LEU A 160 15.52 -5.95 -5.75
N ALA A 161 14.95 -6.89 -6.51
CA ALA A 161 15.35 -8.30 -6.46
C ALA A 161 16.84 -8.51 -6.78
N GLU A 162 17.41 -7.73 -7.73
CA GLU A 162 18.85 -7.77 -8.03
C GLU A 162 19.73 -7.34 -6.83
N LYS A 163 19.16 -6.69 -5.81
CA LYS A 163 19.85 -6.24 -4.59
C LYS A 163 19.74 -7.19 -3.41
N ILE A 164 19.06 -8.32 -3.53
CA ILE A 164 18.96 -9.32 -2.47
C ILE A 164 20.34 -9.76 -1.94
N PRO A 165 21.34 -10.07 -2.78
CA PRO A 165 22.69 -10.42 -2.28
C PRO A 165 23.34 -9.31 -1.46
N TYR A 166 23.14 -8.06 -1.81
CA TYR A 166 23.64 -6.91 -1.04
C TYR A 166 22.96 -6.84 0.34
N LEU A 167 21.65 -7.02 0.41
CA LEU A 167 20.89 -7.02 1.67
C LEU A 167 21.35 -8.18 2.58
N GLN A 168 21.59 -9.36 2.02
CA GLN A 168 22.16 -10.50 2.75
C GLN A 168 23.56 -10.20 3.31
N GLN A 169 24.43 -9.57 2.53
CA GLN A 169 25.78 -9.17 3.00
C GLN A 169 25.73 -8.17 4.16
N LEU A 170 24.67 -7.34 4.24
CA LEU A 170 24.43 -6.44 5.36
C LEU A 170 23.82 -7.15 6.57
N GLY A 171 23.46 -8.43 6.48
CA GLY A 171 22.77 -9.16 7.53
C GLY A 171 21.31 -8.77 7.72
N ILE A 172 20.67 -8.21 6.68
CA ILE A 172 19.25 -7.80 6.72
C ILE A 172 18.37 -9.05 6.70
N THR A 173 17.42 -9.11 7.62
CA THR A 173 16.44 -10.19 7.72
C THR A 173 15.01 -9.73 7.40
N ALA A 174 14.78 -8.43 7.30
CA ALA A 174 13.49 -7.87 6.89
C ALA A 174 13.69 -6.56 6.11
N ILE A 175 13.08 -6.43 4.95
CA ILE A 175 12.94 -5.13 4.30
C ILE A 175 11.61 -4.50 4.68
N GLU A 176 11.62 -3.20 4.98
CA GLU A 176 10.43 -2.41 5.19
C GLU A 176 10.22 -1.49 3.99
N CYS A 177 9.28 -1.85 3.13
CA CYS A 177 8.99 -1.09 1.92
C CYS A 177 8.00 0.05 2.20
N MET A 178 8.38 1.28 1.82
CA MET A 178 7.41 2.36 1.69
C MET A 178 6.28 1.92 0.76
N PRO A 179 5.10 2.60 0.78
CA PRO A 179 3.90 2.16 0.10
C PRO A 179 4.13 1.59 -1.30
N VAL A 180 3.68 0.35 -1.48
CA VAL A 180 3.71 -0.40 -2.75
C VAL A 180 2.33 -0.58 -3.35
N TYR A 181 1.27 -0.16 -2.63
CA TYR A 181 -0.09 -0.09 -3.16
C TYR A 181 -0.21 1.08 -4.15
N GLU A 182 -1.26 1.08 -4.96
CA GLU A 182 -1.47 2.15 -5.95
C GLU A 182 -2.00 3.42 -5.28
N PHE A 183 -1.26 4.50 -5.40
CA PHE A 183 -1.61 5.84 -4.89
C PHE A 183 -1.33 6.91 -5.93
N ASP A 184 -1.98 8.06 -5.80
CA ASP A 184 -1.69 9.22 -6.64
C ASP A 184 -0.39 9.89 -6.15
N GLU A 185 0.66 9.77 -6.95
CA GLU A 185 1.95 10.42 -6.67
C GLU A 185 1.98 11.89 -7.08
N ILE A 186 0.95 12.38 -7.75
CA ILE A 186 0.89 13.79 -8.17
C ILE A 186 -0.03 14.57 -7.24
N ILE A 187 0.56 15.46 -6.46
CA ILE A 187 -0.18 16.38 -5.61
C ILE A 187 -0.60 17.59 -6.47
N PRO A 188 -1.93 17.84 -6.64
CA PRO A 188 -2.39 19.02 -7.33
C PRO A 188 -1.87 20.28 -6.63
N ASN A 189 -1.25 21.22 -7.38
CA ASN A 189 -0.91 22.52 -6.83
C ASN A 189 -2.17 23.40 -6.79
N PRO A 190 -2.67 23.81 -5.60
CA PRO A 190 -3.88 24.65 -5.50
C PRO A 190 -3.79 25.93 -6.32
N ALA A 191 -2.62 26.59 -6.34
CA ALA A 191 -2.41 27.81 -7.11
C ALA A 191 -2.52 27.57 -8.63
N TYR A 192 -2.10 26.40 -9.11
CA TYR A 192 -2.27 26.02 -10.51
C TYR A 192 -3.74 25.74 -10.86
N GLN A 193 -4.49 25.10 -9.98
CA GLN A 193 -5.92 24.88 -10.19
C GLN A 193 -6.73 26.18 -10.19
N GLU A 194 -6.37 27.13 -9.33
CA GLU A 194 -6.97 28.45 -9.31
C GLU A 194 -6.66 29.24 -10.59
N SER A 195 -5.42 29.14 -11.09
CA SER A 195 -5.02 29.76 -12.35
C SER A 195 -5.75 29.21 -13.57
N LEU A 196 -6.05 27.89 -13.58
CA LEU A 196 -6.84 27.28 -14.65
C LEU A 196 -8.27 27.83 -14.64
N LYS A 197 -8.91 27.94 -13.45
CA LYS A 197 -10.25 28.56 -13.32
C LYS A 197 -10.29 30.02 -13.77
N LEU A 198 -9.24 30.79 -13.46
CA LEU A 198 -9.11 32.18 -13.90
C LEU A 198 -8.89 32.27 -15.42
N ARG A 199 -8.19 31.32 -16.00
CA ARG A 199 -7.93 31.23 -17.45
C ARG A 199 -9.21 30.89 -18.24
N ASP A 200 -10.02 29.98 -17.73
CA ASP A 200 -11.32 29.62 -18.32
C ASP A 200 -12.31 30.78 -18.26
N ASN A 201 -12.16 31.69 -17.29
CA ASN A 201 -12.95 32.93 -17.16
C ASN A 201 -12.39 34.11 -17.93
N GLY A 202 -11.39 33.92 -18.82
CA GLY A 202 -10.79 34.96 -19.65
C GLY A 202 -9.89 35.95 -18.92
N GLN A 203 -9.56 35.69 -17.67
CA GLN A 203 -8.60 36.50 -16.89
C GLN A 203 -7.21 35.85 -16.99
N ALA A 204 -6.35 36.43 -17.84
CA ALA A 204 -4.95 36.01 -17.93
C ALA A 204 -4.20 36.43 -16.66
N ALA A 205 -4.02 35.48 -15.74
CA ALA A 205 -3.10 35.67 -14.62
C ALA A 205 -1.68 35.32 -15.05
N TYR A 206 -0.78 36.27 -15.00
CA TYR A 206 0.67 36.01 -15.07
C TYR A 206 1.08 35.31 -13.76
N LEU A 207 1.31 33.99 -13.83
CA LEU A 207 1.86 33.25 -12.71
C LEU A 207 3.37 33.16 -12.87
N GLU A 208 4.09 33.49 -11.81
CA GLU A 208 5.52 33.22 -11.72
C GLU A 208 5.77 31.70 -11.81
N GLU A 209 6.89 31.29 -12.42
CA GLU A 209 7.29 29.92 -12.74
C GLU A 209 7.08 28.82 -11.67
N PRO A 210 7.06 29.09 -10.35
CA PRO A 210 6.91 28.02 -9.35
C PRO A 210 5.50 27.41 -9.25
N ALA A 211 4.46 28.11 -9.71
CA ALA A 211 3.07 27.71 -9.48
C ALA A 211 2.62 26.46 -10.25
N TRP A 212 3.33 26.07 -11.29
CA TRP A 212 2.98 24.93 -12.16
C TRP A 212 3.86 23.69 -11.96
N LYS A 213 4.90 23.75 -11.11
CA LYS A 213 5.63 22.56 -10.73
C LYS A 213 4.73 21.67 -9.88
N GLN A 214 4.29 20.54 -10.46
CA GLN A 214 3.62 19.49 -9.73
C GLN A 214 4.53 18.96 -8.63
N ARG A 215 4.02 18.90 -7.40
CA ARG A 215 4.72 18.21 -6.31
C ARG A 215 4.49 16.71 -6.46
N ILE A 216 5.54 15.93 -6.24
CA ILE A 216 5.48 14.48 -6.26
C ILE A 216 5.40 13.98 -4.82
N ASN A 217 4.35 13.23 -4.52
CA ASN A 217 4.21 12.48 -3.29
C ASN A 217 5.03 11.20 -3.40
N TYR A 218 6.27 11.24 -2.94
CA TYR A 218 7.12 10.05 -2.93
C TYR A 218 6.67 8.99 -1.92
N TRP A 219 6.08 9.44 -0.80
CA TRP A 219 5.82 8.60 0.34
C TRP A 219 4.55 7.76 0.21
N GLY A 220 3.63 8.13 -0.67
CA GLY A 220 2.32 7.50 -0.78
C GLY A 220 1.40 7.73 0.42
N PHE A 221 1.76 8.70 1.29
CA PHE A 221 0.95 9.10 2.43
C PHE A 221 0.08 10.31 2.06
N GLY A 222 -1.08 10.45 2.71
CA GLY A 222 -1.99 11.56 2.51
C GLY A 222 -3.37 11.15 2.03
N ASP A 223 -4.21 12.15 1.76
CA ASP A 223 -5.63 11.97 1.43
C ASP A 223 -5.90 11.85 -0.07
N GLY A 224 -4.85 11.63 -0.88
CA GLY A 224 -4.96 11.38 -2.31
C GLY A 224 -5.74 10.11 -2.66
N GLU A 225 -6.09 9.97 -3.91
CA GLU A 225 -6.77 8.78 -4.42
C GLU A 225 -5.85 7.56 -4.27
N THR A 226 -6.30 6.55 -3.53
CA THR A 226 -5.51 5.38 -3.14
C THR A 226 -6.31 4.11 -3.30
N TYR A 227 -5.69 3.09 -3.89
CA TYR A 227 -6.25 1.75 -4.13
C TYR A 227 -5.39 0.73 -3.40
N TYR A 228 -5.75 0.45 -2.14
CA TYR A 228 -4.91 -0.31 -1.22
C TYR A 228 -4.71 -1.78 -1.58
N MET A 229 -5.58 -2.37 -2.40
CA MET A 229 -5.46 -3.76 -2.83
C MET A 229 -4.74 -3.91 -4.18
N ALA A 230 -4.45 -2.80 -4.88
CA ALA A 230 -3.73 -2.81 -6.14
C ALA A 230 -2.24 -2.53 -5.93
N THR A 231 -1.38 -3.29 -6.58
CA THR A 231 0.07 -3.05 -6.61
C THR A 231 0.38 -1.83 -7.46
N LYS A 232 1.32 -0.99 -7.01
CA LYS A 232 1.74 0.21 -7.75
C LYS A 232 2.36 -0.13 -9.10
N ALA A 233 1.61 0.11 -10.17
CA ALA A 233 1.99 -0.24 -11.51
C ALA A 233 3.32 0.41 -11.96
N ALA A 234 3.56 1.66 -11.56
CA ALA A 234 4.77 2.42 -11.92
C ALA A 234 6.06 1.90 -11.25
N TYR A 235 5.97 0.92 -10.31
CA TYR A 235 7.13 0.27 -9.69
C TYR A 235 7.50 -1.06 -10.37
N ALA A 236 6.79 -1.46 -11.39
CA ALA A 236 7.14 -2.66 -12.13
C ALA A 236 7.94 -2.34 -13.40
N LYS A 237 8.77 -3.29 -13.83
CA LYS A 237 9.43 -3.29 -15.14
C LYS A 237 8.38 -3.48 -16.24
N ASP A 238 7.42 -4.37 -15.99
CA ASP A 238 6.21 -4.53 -16.79
C ASP A 238 4.98 -4.04 -15.99
N PRO A 239 4.53 -2.80 -16.19
CA PRO A 239 3.41 -2.24 -15.43
C PRO A 239 2.08 -2.97 -15.62
N GLN A 240 1.93 -3.78 -16.67
CA GLN A 240 0.73 -4.56 -16.90
C GLN A 240 0.64 -5.77 -15.97
N HIS A 241 1.77 -6.23 -15.42
CA HIS A 241 1.90 -7.38 -14.54
C HIS A 241 2.63 -7.02 -13.23
N ALA A 242 2.36 -5.83 -12.69
CA ALA A 242 3.01 -5.33 -11.48
C ALA A 242 2.75 -6.22 -10.25
N ASP A 243 1.56 -6.76 -10.13
CA ASP A 243 1.18 -7.74 -9.11
C ASP A 243 2.06 -8.99 -9.14
N ARG A 244 2.26 -9.54 -10.33
CA ARG A 244 3.13 -10.71 -10.55
C ARG A 244 4.59 -10.40 -10.22
N GLU A 245 5.09 -9.23 -10.62
CA GLU A 245 6.48 -8.83 -10.35
C GLU A 245 6.74 -8.66 -8.85
N LEU A 246 5.79 -8.09 -8.10
CA LEU A 246 5.88 -7.99 -6.65
C LEU A 246 5.82 -9.37 -5.97
N LYS A 247 4.91 -10.25 -6.40
CA LYS A 247 4.84 -11.65 -5.90
C LYS A 247 6.16 -12.40 -6.14
N LEU A 248 6.77 -12.24 -7.32
CA LEU A 248 8.11 -12.80 -7.62
C LEU A 248 9.20 -12.26 -6.70
N LEU A 249 9.19 -10.95 -6.43
CA LEU A 249 10.13 -10.36 -5.48
C LEU A 249 9.97 -10.96 -4.08
N ILE A 250 8.73 -11.07 -3.57
CA ILE A 250 8.45 -11.62 -2.25
C ILE A 250 8.93 -13.07 -2.15
N ARG A 251 8.58 -13.90 -3.13
CA ARG A 251 9.06 -15.29 -3.18
C ARG A 251 10.59 -15.39 -3.18
N GLN A 252 11.28 -14.48 -3.90
CA GLN A 252 12.75 -14.45 -3.90
C GLN A 252 13.32 -13.98 -2.56
N LEU A 253 12.72 -13.00 -1.90
CA LEU A 253 13.11 -12.56 -0.58
C LEU A 253 13.00 -13.71 0.43
N HIS A 254 11.87 -14.41 0.48
CA HIS A 254 11.66 -15.57 1.36
C HIS A 254 12.68 -16.68 1.12
N LYS A 255 12.96 -17.04 -0.13
CA LYS A 255 14.02 -18.02 -0.48
C LYS A 255 15.40 -17.61 0.03
N ASN A 256 15.63 -16.33 0.28
CA ASN A 256 16.89 -15.79 0.78
C ASN A 256 16.83 -15.40 2.28
N GLY A 257 15.79 -15.82 3.00
CA GLY A 257 15.65 -15.60 4.44
C GLY A 257 15.35 -14.15 4.82
N ILE A 258 14.70 -13.37 3.94
CA ILE A 258 14.36 -11.97 4.15
C ILE A 258 12.84 -11.80 4.12
N GLU A 259 12.27 -11.29 5.21
CA GLU A 259 10.86 -10.92 5.32
C GLU A 259 10.57 -9.60 4.58
N ILE A 260 9.30 -9.39 4.21
CA ILE A 260 8.83 -8.12 3.67
C ILE A 260 7.75 -7.50 4.55
N ILE A 261 7.99 -6.25 4.96
CA ILE A 261 7.08 -5.43 5.73
C ILE A 261 6.61 -4.28 4.86
N LEU A 262 5.30 -4.04 4.79
CA LEU A 262 4.73 -2.95 4.00
C LEU A 262 4.34 -1.78 4.88
N GLN A 263 4.79 -0.58 4.55
CA GLN A 263 4.26 0.64 5.13
C GLN A 263 2.89 0.95 4.53
N MET A 264 1.89 1.18 5.38
CA MET A 264 0.53 1.52 4.98
C MET A 264 0.00 2.70 5.78
N TYR A 265 -0.39 3.75 5.07
CA TYR A 265 -1.05 4.92 5.66
C TYR A 265 -2.55 4.86 5.36
N PHE A 266 -3.37 4.87 6.40
CA PHE A 266 -4.82 4.95 6.27
C PHE A 266 -5.33 6.28 6.80
N SER A 267 -6.01 7.04 5.93
CA SER A 267 -6.69 8.25 6.36
C SER A 267 -7.98 7.90 7.14
N PRO A 268 -8.50 8.80 7.99
CA PRO A 268 -9.69 8.55 8.83
C PRO A 268 -10.97 8.20 8.05
N ARG A 269 -11.01 8.43 6.73
CA ARG A 269 -12.17 8.09 5.89
C ARG A 269 -12.43 6.59 5.72
N TYR A 270 -11.42 5.75 6.00
CA TYR A 270 -11.53 4.31 5.82
C TYR A 270 -12.05 3.63 7.07
N THR A 271 -13.01 2.72 6.91
CA THR A 271 -13.58 1.96 8.02
C THR A 271 -12.58 0.93 8.55
N GLN A 272 -12.70 0.60 9.84
CA GLN A 272 -11.88 -0.46 10.46
C GLN A 272 -12.05 -1.82 9.77
N GLY A 273 -13.25 -2.10 9.26
CA GLY A 273 -13.54 -3.31 8.48
C GLY A 273 -12.74 -3.34 7.19
N TYR A 274 -12.70 -2.23 6.45
CA TYR A 274 -11.93 -2.10 5.21
C TYR A 274 -10.42 -2.27 5.48
N ILE A 275 -9.87 -1.61 6.50
CA ILE A 275 -8.45 -1.75 6.88
C ILE A 275 -8.10 -3.22 7.13
N ARG A 276 -8.93 -3.93 7.92
CA ARG A 276 -8.73 -5.36 8.18
C ARG A 276 -8.73 -6.21 6.91
N GLU A 277 -9.66 -5.96 5.97
CA GLU A 277 -9.76 -6.67 4.71
C GLU A 277 -8.54 -6.44 3.82
N VAL A 278 -8.05 -5.20 3.75
CA VAL A 278 -6.81 -4.86 3.04
C VAL A 278 -5.63 -5.67 3.57
N LEU A 279 -5.42 -5.70 4.90
CA LEU A 279 -4.28 -6.44 5.46
C LEU A 279 -4.41 -7.95 5.25
N ARG A 280 -5.62 -8.51 5.40
CA ARG A 280 -5.87 -9.92 5.10
C ARG A 280 -5.56 -10.26 3.63
N TYR A 281 -5.95 -9.38 2.70
CA TYR A 281 -5.65 -9.54 1.29
C TYR A 281 -4.15 -9.63 1.02
N TRP A 282 -3.35 -8.70 1.56
CA TRP A 282 -1.90 -8.71 1.36
C TRP A 282 -1.22 -9.95 1.97
N VAL A 283 -1.69 -10.42 3.12
CA VAL A 283 -1.18 -11.66 3.72
C VAL A 283 -1.58 -12.88 2.88
N SER A 284 -2.84 -12.97 2.46
CA SER A 284 -3.36 -14.17 1.78
C SER A 284 -2.90 -14.29 0.34
N CYS A 285 -2.82 -13.15 -0.40
CA CYS A 285 -2.55 -13.13 -1.83
C CYS A 285 -1.09 -12.79 -2.18
N TYR A 286 -0.37 -12.14 -1.25
CA TYR A 286 1.02 -11.72 -1.46
C TYR A 286 2.00 -12.30 -0.46
N HIS A 287 1.56 -13.07 0.53
CA HIS A 287 2.42 -13.66 1.58
C HIS A 287 3.27 -12.62 2.33
N VAL A 288 2.73 -11.42 2.54
CA VAL A 288 3.42 -10.34 3.26
C VAL A 288 3.61 -10.72 4.73
N ASP A 289 4.82 -10.53 5.28
CA ASP A 289 5.18 -10.92 6.66
C ASP A 289 4.77 -9.89 7.69
N GLY A 290 4.56 -8.63 7.28
CA GLY A 290 4.16 -7.60 8.24
C GLY A 290 3.75 -6.27 7.61
N PHE A 291 3.25 -5.41 8.52
CA PHE A 291 2.83 -4.06 8.18
C PHE A 291 3.35 -3.06 9.20
N HIS A 292 3.82 -1.92 8.72
CA HIS A 292 4.01 -0.72 9.52
C HIS A 292 2.86 0.23 9.21
N LEU A 293 1.98 0.42 10.18
CA LEU A 293 0.69 1.10 10.01
C LEU A 293 0.78 2.54 10.48
N PHE A 294 0.30 3.46 9.66
CA PHE A 294 0.24 4.88 9.91
C PHE A 294 -1.21 5.37 9.80
N GLY A 295 -1.59 6.31 10.64
CA GLY A 295 -2.93 6.90 10.70
C GLY A 295 -3.45 7.02 12.12
N THR A 296 -4.49 7.83 12.33
CA THR A 296 -5.00 8.15 13.67
C THR A 296 -5.94 7.09 14.22
N ASP A 297 -6.65 6.35 13.35
CA ASP A 297 -7.74 5.43 13.73
C ASP A 297 -7.44 3.97 13.37
N ILE A 298 -6.16 3.59 13.48
CA ILE A 298 -5.75 2.21 13.20
C ILE A 298 -6.30 1.28 14.30
N PRO A 299 -7.13 0.27 13.95
CA PRO A 299 -7.78 -0.57 14.93
C PRO A 299 -6.87 -1.69 15.45
N MET A 300 -5.77 -1.35 16.14
CA MET A 300 -4.73 -2.31 16.54
C MET A 300 -5.26 -3.50 17.33
N ARG A 301 -6.26 -3.29 18.21
CA ARG A 301 -6.91 -4.38 18.94
C ARG A 301 -7.63 -5.37 18.03
N LEU A 302 -8.34 -4.87 16.99
CA LEU A 302 -9.01 -5.71 16.00
C LEU A 302 -7.99 -6.49 15.19
N LEU A 303 -6.94 -5.82 14.70
CA LEU A 303 -5.91 -6.42 13.87
C LEU A 303 -5.04 -7.43 14.64
N GLY A 304 -4.60 -7.08 15.86
CA GLY A 304 -3.76 -7.95 16.69
C GLY A 304 -4.47 -9.22 17.18
N THR A 305 -5.82 -9.24 17.15
CA THR A 305 -6.62 -10.44 17.50
C THR A 305 -7.14 -11.20 16.29
N ASP A 306 -6.87 -10.71 15.08
CA ASP A 306 -7.34 -11.35 13.84
C ASP A 306 -6.61 -12.67 13.56
N PRO A 307 -7.33 -13.78 13.32
CA PRO A 307 -6.71 -15.08 13.07
C PRO A 307 -5.78 -15.12 11.86
N TYR A 308 -6.08 -14.37 10.80
CA TYR A 308 -5.21 -14.29 9.60
C TYR A 308 -3.90 -13.55 9.89
N LEU A 309 -3.94 -12.57 10.80
CA LEU A 309 -2.80 -11.71 11.12
C LEU A 309 -2.00 -12.19 12.34
N LYS A 310 -2.32 -13.37 12.89
CA LYS A 310 -1.71 -13.88 14.13
C LYS A 310 -0.18 -14.02 14.05
N HIS A 311 0.35 -14.31 12.89
CA HIS A 311 1.80 -14.47 12.66
C HIS A 311 2.38 -13.37 11.77
N THR A 312 1.63 -12.30 11.54
CA THR A 312 2.02 -11.14 10.75
C THR A 312 2.53 -10.05 11.69
N LYS A 313 3.70 -9.49 11.42
CA LYS A 313 4.24 -8.36 12.18
C LYS A 313 3.36 -7.13 12.01
N LEU A 314 2.92 -6.53 13.11
CA LEU A 314 2.10 -5.33 13.14
C LEU A 314 2.85 -4.25 13.93
N ILE A 315 3.37 -3.26 13.23
CA ILE A 315 4.16 -2.17 13.78
C ILE A 315 3.31 -0.91 13.78
N HIS A 316 3.18 -0.26 14.92
CA HIS A 316 2.44 0.98 15.08
C HIS A 316 3.01 1.79 16.25
N GLU A 317 2.83 3.12 16.27
CA GLU A 317 3.30 3.97 17.39
C GLU A 317 2.66 3.60 18.74
N ASN A 318 1.41 3.12 18.71
CA ASN A 318 0.71 2.57 19.87
C ASN A 318 0.09 1.21 19.49
N PRO A 319 0.79 0.08 19.68
CA PRO A 319 0.32 -1.25 19.28
C PRO A 319 -0.78 -1.84 20.18
N GLU A 320 -1.18 -1.17 21.25
CA GLU A 320 -2.20 -1.62 22.23
C GLU A 320 -1.98 -3.04 22.75
N ALA A 321 -0.72 -3.44 22.99
CA ALA A 321 -0.34 -4.80 23.35
C ALA A 321 -1.03 -5.29 24.62
N ASP A 322 -1.19 -4.42 25.62
CA ASP A 322 -1.93 -4.73 26.85
C ASP A 322 -3.39 -5.13 26.57
N ALA A 323 -4.07 -4.45 25.64
CA ALA A 323 -5.46 -4.75 25.29
C ALA A 323 -5.57 -6.06 24.49
N VAL A 324 -4.60 -6.33 23.62
CA VAL A 324 -4.56 -7.54 22.78
C VAL A 324 -4.25 -8.79 23.61
N TYR A 325 -3.30 -8.72 24.55
CA TYR A 325 -2.83 -9.88 25.34
C TYR A 325 -3.48 -9.99 26.72
N LYS A 326 -4.30 -9.03 27.15
CA LYS A 326 -4.93 -9.00 28.47
C LYS A 326 -5.64 -10.33 28.80
N GLY A 327 -5.22 -10.96 29.89
CA GLY A 327 -5.79 -12.22 30.37
C GLY A 327 -5.48 -13.44 29.51
N LYS A 328 -4.58 -13.32 28.52
CA LYS A 328 -4.13 -14.42 27.68
C LYS A 328 -2.68 -14.78 27.98
N LYS A 329 -2.28 -16.01 27.67
CA LYS A 329 -0.86 -16.39 27.64
C LYS A 329 -0.20 -15.64 26.48
N ILE A 330 0.85 -14.88 26.77
CA ILE A 330 1.63 -14.20 25.74
C ILE A 330 2.26 -15.27 24.83
N PRO A 331 2.03 -15.22 23.50
CA PRO A 331 2.61 -16.20 22.60
C PRO A 331 4.13 -16.05 22.52
N TYR A 332 4.83 -17.14 22.23
CA TYR A 332 6.27 -17.09 21.98
C TYR A 332 6.60 -16.14 20.81
N TYR A 333 5.84 -16.23 19.72
CA TYR A 333 5.92 -15.29 18.61
C TYR A 333 4.98 -14.10 18.88
N ARG A 334 5.58 -12.97 19.21
CA ARG A 334 4.87 -11.69 19.40
C ARG A 334 4.75 -10.99 18.06
N ASN A 335 3.55 -10.62 17.66
CA ASN A 335 3.30 -9.97 16.38
C ASN A 335 3.20 -8.44 16.46
N LEU A 336 3.18 -7.85 17.66
CA LEU A 336 3.07 -6.41 17.85
C LEU A 336 4.42 -5.78 18.15
N ALA A 337 4.68 -4.58 17.58
CA ALA A 337 5.87 -3.81 17.84
C ALA A 337 5.65 -2.31 17.69
N CYS A 338 6.57 -1.51 18.22
CA CYS A 338 6.70 -0.08 17.98
C CYS A 338 8.15 0.30 17.68
N TYR A 339 8.35 1.49 17.10
CA TYR A 339 9.68 2.06 16.94
C TYR A 339 10.12 2.81 18.20
N GLY A 340 11.38 2.62 18.58
CA GLY A 340 12.02 3.28 19.72
C GLY A 340 12.53 4.69 19.34
N ASP A 341 11.62 5.68 19.24
CA ASP A 341 12.01 7.04 18.84
C ASP A 341 12.99 7.71 19.82
N ALA A 342 12.80 7.48 21.15
CA ALA A 342 13.73 7.99 22.14
C ALA A 342 15.14 7.41 21.96
N PHE A 343 15.24 6.11 21.67
CA PHE A 343 16.51 5.47 21.37
C PHE A 343 17.25 6.16 20.23
N ARG A 344 16.56 6.55 19.15
CA ARG A 344 17.16 7.23 17.99
C ARG A 344 17.92 8.49 18.37
N TYR A 345 17.32 9.34 19.19
CA TYR A 345 17.94 10.60 19.61
C TYR A 345 19.10 10.36 20.56
N ASP A 346 18.92 9.50 21.54
CA ASP A 346 19.92 9.24 22.58
C ASP A 346 21.11 8.46 22.04
N ALA A 347 20.88 7.50 21.13
CA ALA A 347 21.97 6.77 20.46
C ALA A 347 22.86 7.70 19.61
N ARG A 348 22.28 8.68 18.93
CA ARG A 348 23.06 9.69 18.18
C ARG A 348 23.92 10.54 19.11
N ARG A 349 23.36 10.99 20.23
CA ARG A 349 24.11 11.75 21.25
C ARG A 349 25.22 10.91 21.89
N PHE A 350 24.94 9.66 22.17
CA PHE A 350 25.95 8.73 22.66
C PHE A 350 27.10 8.52 21.67
N LEU A 351 26.80 8.28 20.41
CA LEU A 351 27.81 8.12 19.35
C LEU A 351 28.63 9.40 19.11
N LYS A 352 28.02 10.55 19.30
CA LYS A 352 28.71 11.85 19.23
C LYS A 352 29.67 12.08 20.41
N GLY A 353 29.47 11.38 21.54
CA GLY A 353 30.27 11.53 22.75
C GLY A 353 29.75 12.59 23.71
N ASP A 354 28.44 12.93 23.67
CA ASP A 354 27.82 13.84 24.62
C ASP A 354 27.95 13.26 26.06
N GLU A 355 28.21 14.13 27.03
CA GLU A 355 28.36 13.74 28.43
C GLU A 355 27.09 13.12 29.01
N GLY A 356 27.23 12.13 29.92
CA GLY A 356 26.13 11.49 30.61
C GLY A 356 25.29 10.49 29.80
N MET A 357 25.62 10.27 28.53
CA MET A 357 24.83 9.39 27.67
C MET A 357 25.01 7.89 27.92
N LEU A 358 26.09 7.48 28.60
CA LEU A 358 26.35 6.06 28.87
C LEU A 358 25.23 5.41 29.74
N SER A 359 24.78 6.09 30.78
CA SER A 359 23.69 5.62 31.64
C SER A 359 22.37 5.54 30.91
N VAL A 360 22.07 6.53 30.04
CA VAL A 360 20.87 6.58 29.21
C VAL A 360 20.84 5.42 28.21
N MET A 361 21.96 5.16 27.52
CA MET A 361 22.07 4.02 26.61
C MET A 361 21.94 2.67 27.33
N ALA A 362 22.56 2.53 28.52
CA ALA A 362 22.43 1.32 29.33
C ALA A 362 20.98 1.09 29.78
N GLU A 363 20.20 2.14 29.99
CA GLU A 363 18.78 2.04 30.29
C GLU A 363 17.98 1.59 29.08
N HIS A 364 18.16 2.19 27.89
CA HIS A 364 17.54 1.75 26.65
C HIS A 364 17.80 0.27 26.34
N MET A 365 19.04 -0.21 26.58
CA MET A 365 19.40 -1.61 26.38
C MET A 365 18.72 -2.56 27.39
N ARG A 366 18.26 -2.05 28.53
CA ARG A 366 17.52 -2.82 29.55
C ARG A 366 16.01 -2.76 29.39
N GLN A 367 15.50 -1.73 28.72
CA GLN A 367 14.06 -1.52 28.49
C GLN A 367 13.57 -2.43 27.37
N ASN A 368 13.23 -3.67 27.71
CA ASN A 368 12.57 -4.60 26.81
C ASN A 368 11.14 -4.83 27.29
N SER A 369 10.15 -4.49 26.44
CA SER A 369 8.76 -4.87 26.69
C SER A 369 8.61 -6.38 26.63
N SER A 370 7.88 -6.96 27.59
CA SER A 370 7.50 -8.38 27.55
C SER A 370 6.33 -8.65 26.59
N LEU A 371 5.61 -7.61 26.18
CA LEU A 371 4.37 -7.72 25.39
C LEU A 371 4.59 -7.45 23.91
N GLU A 372 5.50 -6.55 23.56
CA GLU A 372 5.72 -6.06 22.21
C GLU A 372 7.19 -5.98 21.84
N GLY A 373 7.52 -6.03 20.57
CA GLY A 373 8.84 -5.73 20.06
C GLY A 373 9.12 -4.22 20.12
N VAL A 374 10.37 -3.84 20.41
CA VAL A 374 10.84 -2.45 20.30
C VAL A 374 11.92 -2.42 19.22
N ILE A 375 11.66 -1.70 18.12
CA ILE A 375 12.58 -1.58 17.00
C ILE A 375 13.47 -0.36 17.23
N ASN A 376 14.71 -0.61 17.64
CA ASN A 376 15.70 0.43 17.86
C ASN A 376 16.35 0.82 16.54
N HIS A 377 16.48 2.12 16.26
CA HIS A 377 17.05 2.62 15.02
C HIS A 377 17.84 3.90 15.24
N ILE A 378 18.78 4.22 14.34
CA ILE A 378 19.59 5.44 14.38
C ILE A 378 19.16 6.41 13.30
N THR A 379 18.70 5.89 12.16
CA THR A 379 18.29 6.67 10.99
C THR A 379 16.88 6.28 10.55
N ASP A 380 16.16 7.22 9.97
CA ASP A 380 14.91 6.98 9.26
C ASP A 380 14.74 8.01 8.12
N TYR A 381 13.69 7.85 7.32
CA TYR A 381 13.40 8.73 6.19
C TYR A 381 12.81 10.09 6.61
N ARG A 382 12.37 10.25 7.86
CA ARG A 382 11.85 11.53 8.41
C ARG A 382 12.95 12.44 8.96
N GLY A 383 14.22 11.99 8.91
CA GLY A 383 15.35 12.71 9.43
C GLY A 383 16.55 12.63 8.50
N PHE A 384 17.70 12.34 9.08
CA PHE A 384 18.90 12.05 8.30
C PHE A 384 18.86 10.60 7.81
N THR A 385 19.14 10.40 6.51
CA THR A 385 19.56 9.08 6.03
C THR A 385 20.91 8.72 6.65
N LEU A 386 21.35 7.47 6.51
CA LEU A 386 22.66 7.08 7.05
C LEU A 386 23.80 7.90 6.42
N SER A 387 23.73 8.20 5.13
CA SER A 387 24.69 9.06 4.45
C SER A 387 24.66 10.50 4.98
N ASP A 388 23.48 11.07 5.12
CA ASP A 388 23.32 12.44 5.59
C ASP A 388 23.78 12.60 7.05
N LEU A 389 23.53 11.58 7.89
CA LEU A 389 23.92 11.60 9.30
C LEU A 389 25.42 11.77 9.49
N VAL A 390 26.22 11.22 8.58
CA VAL A 390 27.69 11.30 8.64
C VAL A 390 28.27 12.40 7.75
N SER A 391 27.45 13.08 6.95
CA SER A 391 27.90 14.09 5.98
C SER A 391 27.47 15.51 6.32
N TYR A 392 26.40 15.71 7.07
CA TYR A 392 25.80 17.03 7.30
C TYR A 392 25.59 17.34 8.78
N ASP A 393 25.84 18.61 9.15
CA ASP A 393 25.56 19.15 10.50
C ASP A 393 24.08 19.54 10.66
N ARG A 394 23.38 19.78 9.56
CA ARG A 394 21.97 20.23 9.53
C ARG A 394 21.21 19.48 8.45
N LYS A 395 19.89 19.38 8.64
CA LYS A 395 18.95 18.82 7.66
C LYS A 395 18.94 19.67 6.38
N HIS A 396 19.01 19.01 5.20
CA HIS A 396 19.09 19.65 3.89
C HIS A 396 17.93 19.29 2.96
N ASN A 397 16.88 18.66 3.44
CA ASN A 397 15.74 18.18 2.64
C ASN A 397 14.54 19.12 2.65
N GLU A 398 14.76 20.41 2.73
CA GLU A 398 13.77 21.50 2.53
C GLU A 398 12.42 21.31 3.27
N GLU A 399 12.42 20.84 4.51
CA GLU A 399 11.24 20.77 5.39
C GLU A 399 11.28 21.84 6.47
#